data_1282f8cd015f8f97424a6f10f6fe9ccb
#
_entry.id   1282f8cd015f8f97424a6f10f6fe9ccb
#
_cell.length_a   1.000
_cell.length_b   1.000
_cell.length_c   1.000
_cell.angle_alpha   90.00
_cell.angle_beta   90.00
_cell.angle_gamma   90.00
#
_symmetry.space_group_name_H-M   'P 1'
#
loop_
_entity.id
_entity.type
_entity.pdbx_description
1 polymer ?
#
loop_
_entity_poly.entity_id
_entity_poly.type
_entity_poly.pdbx_seq_one_letter_code
_entity_poly.pdbx_strand_id
1 'polypeptide(L)'
;QPFNQDLLDWLAVDLADSRYDLKHTMRQIMSSHAYQMAAVGAPKPDEDSYTFAGPIVRRMSAEQFVDAVNSLTRTWPVSPAIKLPNVETPTGDTDHGISLTANWIWDRADATSKDTGGTVYFRKHLDVHEGALRAAISVTCDNGFILYINGKKMIESDSWNAPIGLDISAHLNPGANIIAIHGYNFPDTVTKKGLQFKGPNAAGLIANISIAYPGEEPDSQKWHSIGTDPSWLWSRETKANWHIAEFDDSQWSKAAITASANAAPWNISQNLLAKLIAATEGQSHHGMTRTSLVNDDQLTRTLGRPNREQVLTRRSSIATTLQAIELTNGATLDTALKAGAEYWIQQKTKSPQTLLEKIYFQALSRIPSETELEAGLFLLDGQITTEGIQDILWIITMLPEFQLLY
;
A
#
# COMPACT_ATOMS: atom_id res chain seq x y z
N GLN A 1 13.10 35.37 -12.63
CA GLN A 1 14.55 35.17 -12.63
C GLN A 1 14.89 34.27 -11.43
N PRO A 2 15.87 33.36 -11.52
CA PRO A 2 16.31 32.57 -10.39
C PRO A 2 16.95 33.47 -9.31
N PHE A 3 16.80 33.08 -8.04
CA PHE A 3 17.43 33.81 -6.93
C PHE A 3 18.96 33.80 -7.01
N ASN A 4 19.54 32.68 -7.45
CA ASN A 4 20.98 32.54 -7.67
C ASN A 4 21.21 31.81 -9.00
N GLN A 5 21.68 32.56 -10.01
CA GLN A 5 21.93 32.01 -11.34
C GLN A 5 23.09 31.02 -11.35
N ASP A 6 24.16 31.30 -10.61
CA ASP A 6 25.35 30.47 -10.58
C ASP A 6 25.05 29.09 -9.99
N LEU A 7 24.21 29.02 -8.96
CA LEU A 7 23.75 27.76 -8.38
C LEU A 7 22.90 26.96 -9.37
N LEU A 8 22.00 27.63 -10.10
CA LEU A 8 21.16 26.96 -11.09
C LEU A 8 22.02 26.39 -12.23
N ASP A 9 22.99 27.17 -12.73
CA ASP A 9 23.91 26.76 -13.79
C ASP A 9 24.79 25.60 -13.32
N TRP A 10 25.28 25.65 -12.07
CA TRP A 10 26.05 24.55 -11.48
C TRP A 10 25.22 23.25 -11.40
N LEU A 11 23.98 23.32 -10.92
CA LEU A 11 23.08 22.16 -10.87
C LEU A 11 22.77 21.60 -12.26
N ALA A 12 22.63 22.46 -13.27
CA ALA A 12 22.40 22.04 -14.65
C ALA A 12 23.59 21.29 -15.22
N VAL A 13 24.82 21.75 -14.95
CA VAL A 13 26.05 21.08 -15.37
C VAL A 13 26.22 19.74 -14.63
N ASP A 14 26.03 19.72 -13.30
CA ASP A 14 26.11 18.50 -12.48
C ASP A 14 25.10 17.44 -12.94
N LEU A 15 23.86 17.84 -13.27
CA LEU A 15 22.85 16.94 -13.82
C LEU A 15 23.28 16.35 -15.17
N ALA A 16 23.86 17.15 -16.06
CA ALA A 16 24.34 16.68 -17.37
C ALA A 16 25.54 15.71 -17.19
N ASP A 17 26.49 16.06 -16.34
CA ASP A 17 27.68 15.27 -16.06
C ASP A 17 27.33 13.92 -15.38
N SER A 18 26.31 13.92 -14.55
CA SER A 18 25.74 12.69 -13.93
C SER A 18 24.84 11.89 -14.87
N ARG A 19 24.86 12.17 -16.19
CA ARG A 19 24.03 11.52 -17.22
C ARG A 19 22.52 11.61 -16.96
N TYR A 20 22.06 12.76 -16.46
CA TYR A 20 20.68 13.03 -16.12
C TYR A 20 20.12 12.12 -15.00
N ASP A 21 20.98 11.70 -14.07
CA ASP A 21 20.55 10.98 -12.88
C ASP A 21 19.86 11.94 -11.91
N LEU A 22 18.53 12.00 -11.98
CA LEU A 22 17.72 12.83 -11.09
C LEU A 22 17.89 12.47 -9.61
N LYS A 23 18.17 11.20 -9.29
CA LYS A 23 18.39 10.80 -7.89
C LYS A 23 19.71 11.35 -7.36
N HIS A 24 20.73 11.45 -8.21
CA HIS A 24 21.98 12.11 -7.86
C HIS A 24 21.74 13.58 -7.51
N THR A 25 21.09 14.33 -8.41
CA THR A 25 20.79 15.76 -8.17
C THR A 25 19.91 15.98 -6.94
N MET A 26 18.86 15.14 -6.74
CA MET A 26 18.05 15.22 -5.52
C MET A 26 18.88 14.97 -4.26
N ARG A 27 19.81 14.02 -4.27
CA ARG A 27 20.70 13.75 -3.14
C ARG A 27 21.60 14.95 -2.86
N GLN A 28 22.17 15.58 -3.89
CA GLN A 28 22.99 16.80 -3.75
C GLN A 28 22.19 17.94 -3.10
N ILE A 29 20.96 18.18 -3.57
CA ILE A 29 20.10 19.21 -2.99
C ILE A 29 19.78 18.89 -1.52
N MET A 30 19.29 17.68 -1.24
CA MET A 30 18.83 17.29 0.10
C MET A 30 19.97 17.21 1.14
N SER A 31 21.20 16.89 0.71
CA SER A 31 22.39 16.88 1.58
C SER A 31 23.06 18.25 1.70
N SER A 32 22.61 19.26 0.96
CA SER A 32 23.18 20.61 1.05
C SER A 32 22.88 21.28 2.39
N HIS A 33 23.81 22.09 2.89
CA HIS A 33 23.61 22.87 4.09
C HIS A 33 22.40 23.82 3.97
N ALA A 34 22.16 24.39 2.80
CA ALA A 34 21.01 25.28 2.54
C ALA A 34 19.66 24.55 2.74
N TYR A 35 19.55 23.29 2.31
CA TYR A 35 18.33 22.48 2.50
C TYR A 35 18.13 22.06 3.96
N GLN A 36 19.23 21.84 4.69
CA GLN A 36 19.21 21.35 6.07
C GLN A 36 19.21 22.50 7.12
N MET A 37 19.17 23.75 6.70
CA MET A 37 19.01 24.89 7.61
C MET A 37 17.66 24.82 8.33
N ALA A 38 17.62 25.38 9.54
CA ALA A 38 16.36 25.54 10.26
C ALA A 38 15.37 26.38 9.43
N ALA A 39 14.11 25.95 9.41
CA ALA A 39 13.08 26.69 8.69
C ALA A 39 12.78 28.04 9.33
N VAL A 40 12.48 29.02 8.51
CA VAL A 40 12.17 30.38 8.91
C VAL A 40 10.75 30.78 8.55
N GLY A 41 10.21 31.78 9.24
CA GLY A 41 8.92 32.36 8.90
C GLY A 41 8.91 32.99 7.49
N ALA A 42 7.73 33.14 6.90
CA ALA A 42 7.60 33.81 5.62
C ALA A 42 8.16 35.24 5.69
N PRO A 43 8.90 35.72 4.65
CA PRO A 43 9.38 37.09 4.59
C PRO A 43 8.23 38.08 4.65
N LYS A 44 8.47 39.24 5.24
CA LYS A 44 7.47 40.33 5.26
C LYS A 44 7.28 40.89 3.86
N PRO A 45 6.05 41.29 3.48
CA PRO A 45 5.76 41.81 2.11
C PRO A 45 6.55 43.04 1.67
N ASP A 46 7.13 43.79 2.64
CA ASP A 46 7.77 45.08 2.39
C ASP A 46 9.31 45.02 2.32
N GLU A 47 9.90 43.82 2.31
CA GLU A 47 11.35 43.67 2.14
C GLU A 47 11.73 43.71 0.65
N ASP A 48 12.35 44.83 0.21
CA ASP A 48 12.77 45.05 -1.19
C ASP A 48 13.87 44.09 -1.68
N SER A 49 14.53 43.35 -0.79
CA SER A 49 15.53 42.37 -1.16
C SER A 49 15.32 41.07 -0.39
N TYR A 50 15.00 39.98 -1.13
CA TYR A 50 14.94 38.64 -0.55
C TYR A 50 16.36 38.12 -0.25
N THR A 51 16.65 37.88 1.02
CA THR A 51 17.86 37.16 1.45
C THR A 51 17.45 35.76 1.92
N PHE A 52 18.06 34.72 1.36
CA PHE A 52 17.80 33.35 1.78
C PHE A 52 18.37 33.13 3.20
N ALA A 53 17.48 32.95 4.17
CA ALA A 53 17.83 32.68 5.56
C ALA A 53 17.54 31.23 5.99
N GLY A 54 16.82 30.49 5.17
CA GLY A 54 16.43 29.10 5.39
C GLY A 54 15.17 28.72 4.60
N PRO A 55 14.76 27.44 4.62
CA PRO A 55 13.48 27.02 4.07
C PRO A 55 12.31 27.75 4.74
N ILE A 56 11.28 28.08 3.98
CA ILE A 56 10.09 28.76 4.53
C ILE A 56 9.13 27.69 5.06
N VAL A 57 8.70 27.84 6.33
CA VAL A 57 7.67 27.01 6.93
C VAL A 57 6.39 27.12 6.11
N ARG A 58 5.84 25.99 5.75
CA ARG A 58 4.56 25.92 5.00
C ARG A 58 3.70 24.78 5.48
N ARG A 59 2.39 24.93 5.37
CA ARG A 59 1.45 23.87 5.68
C ARG A 59 1.54 22.76 4.62
N MET A 60 1.40 21.52 5.06
CA MET A 60 1.26 20.39 4.13
C MET A 60 0.04 20.56 3.23
N SER A 61 0.12 20.13 2.00
CA SER A 61 -1.07 19.94 1.16
C SER A 61 -1.94 18.82 1.71
N ALA A 62 -3.21 18.78 1.29
CA ALA A 62 -4.13 17.71 1.69
C ALA A 62 -3.56 16.31 1.44
N GLU A 63 -2.93 16.13 0.26
CA GLU A 63 -2.33 14.85 -0.12
C GLU A 63 -1.10 14.50 0.73
N GLN A 64 -0.27 15.48 1.05
CA GLN A 64 0.89 15.27 1.91
C GLN A 64 0.48 14.91 3.34
N PHE A 65 -0.54 15.59 3.87
CA PHE A 65 -1.09 15.27 5.20
C PHE A 65 -1.64 13.84 5.25
N VAL A 66 -2.48 13.45 4.30
CA VAL A 66 -3.06 12.10 4.26
C VAL A 66 -1.97 11.05 4.01
N ASP A 67 -0.98 11.33 3.16
CA ASP A 67 0.17 10.43 2.99
C ASP A 67 0.98 10.27 4.30
N ALA A 68 1.16 11.33 5.08
CA ALA A 68 1.82 11.26 6.39
C ALA A 68 0.99 10.42 7.39
N VAL A 69 -0.33 10.61 7.43
CA VAL A 69 -1.24 9.79 8.24
C VAL A 69 -1.16 8.32 7.80
N ASN A 70 -1.25 8.03 6.50
CA ASN A 70 -1.13 6.68 5.97
C ASN A 70 0.22 6.02 6.31
N SER A 71 1.31 6.79 6.31
CA SER A 71 2.63 6.31 6.74
C SER A 71 2.65 5.90 8.21
N LEU A 72 1.99 6.68 9.06
CA LEU A 72 1.91 6.45 10.50
C LEU A 72 0.96 5.30 10.87
N THR A 73 -0.16 5.18 10.16
CA THR A 73 -1.25 4.21 10.43
C THR A 73 -1.18 2.95 9.58
N ARG A 74 -0.33 2.94 8.53
CA ARG A 74 -0.25 1.87 7.52
C ARG A 74 -1.55 1.64 6.74
N THR A 75 -2.39 2.66 6.60
CA THR A 75 -3.67 2.62 5.89
C THR A 75 -3.55 3.08 4.43
N TRP A 76 -2.44 2.78 3.78
CA TRP A 76 -2.20 3.19 2.40
C TRP A 76 -3.23 2.59 1.44
N PRO A 77 -3.76 3.38 0.48
CA PRO A 77 -4.54 2.84 -0.62
C PRO A 77 -3.75 1.81 -1.44
N VAL A 78 -4.41 0.76 -1.86
CA VAL A 78 -3.78 -0.38 -2.55
C VAL A 78 -3.43 -0.05 -4.00
N SER A 79 -4.33 0.63 -4.71
CA SER A 79 -4.17 0.90 -6.13
C SER A 79 -4.58 2.32 -6.51
N PRO A 80 -3.96 2.91 -7.55
CA PRO A 80 -4.35 4.22 -8.06
C PRO A 80 -5.74 4.16 -8.72
N ALA A 81 -6.54 5.20 -8.50
CA ALA A 81 -7.80 5.39 -9.20
C ALA A 81 -7.61 5.87 -10.66
N ILE A 82 -6.43 6.40 -10.97
CA ILE A 82 -6.06 6.79 -12.33
C ILE A 82 -5.45 5.57 -13.01
N LYS A 83 -6.04 5.18 -14.14
CA LYS A 83 -5.32 4.32 -15.09
C LYS A 83 -4.23 5.17 -15.70
N LEU A 84 -3.00 5.04 -15.21
CA LEU A 84 -1.86 5.56 -15.94
C LEU A 84 -1.88 4.90 -17.32
N PRO A 85 -1.69 5.68 -18.43
CA PRO A 85 -1.49 5.05 -19.73
C PRO A 85 -0.39 3.98 -19.51
N ASN A 86 -0.62 2.79 -20.03
CA ASN A 86 0.34 1.70 -19.91
C ASN A 86 1.72 2.29 -20.19
N VAL A 87 2.53 2.46 -19.16
CA VAL A 87 3.97 2.48 -19.37
C VAL A 87 4.19 1.13 -20.01
N GLU A 88 4.49 1.13 -21.29
CA GLU A 88 4.83 -0.08 -22.00
C GLU A 88 5.83 -0.80 -21.11
N THR A 89 5.37 -1.89 -20.51
CA THR A 89 6.29 -2.82 -19.87
C THR A 89 7.33 -3.07 -20.93
N PRO A 90 8.64 -2.93 -20.64
CA PRO A 90 9.66 -3.19 -21.64
C PRO A 90 9.32 -4.52 -22.27
N THR A 91 8.88 -4.53 -23.51
CA THR A 91 8.71 -5.72 -24.35
C THR A 91 10.08 -6.17 -24.83
N GLY A 92 11.07 -6.01 -23.96
CA GLY A 92 12.36 -6.67 -24.08
C GLY A 92 12.17 -8.10 -23.62
N ASP A 93 12.53 -9.00 -24.48
CA ASP A 93 12.67 -10.44 -24.28
C ASP A 93 13.79 -10.70 -23.24
N THR A 94 13.60 -10.18 -22.02
CA THR A 94 14.38 -10.58 -20.87
C THR A 94 13.68 -11.83 -20.35
N ASP A 95 14.25 -12.97 -20.68
CA ASP A 95 13.89 -14.25 -20.09
C ASP A 95 14.18 -14.17 -18.57
N HIS A 96 13.21 -13.65 -17.83
CA HIS A 96 13.31 -13.58 -16.37
C HIS A 96 13.22 -14.97 -15.71
N GLY A 97 13.03 -16.04 -16.50
CA GLY A 97 12.78 -17.38 -15.98
C GLY A 97 11.47 -17.54 -15.19
N ILE A 98 10.67 -16.49 -15.14
CA ILE A 98 9.38 -16.47 -14.43
C ILE A 98 8.26 -16.85 -15.39
N SER A 99 7.51 -17.88 -15.07
CA SER A 99 6.40 -18.35 -15.91
C SER A 99 5.05 -18.19 -15.22
N LEU A 100 4.02 -17.90 -16.02
CA LEU A 100 2.64 -17.91 -15.55
C LEU A 100 2.07 -19.32 -15.68
N THR A 101 1.82 -19.97 -14.54
CA THR A 101 1.26 -21.33 -14.47
C THR A 101 -0.18 -21.35 -13.95
N ALA A 102 -0.72 -20.18 -13.56
CA ALA A 102 -2.00 -20.03 -12.92
C ALA A 102 -3.19 -20.17 -13.87
N ASN A 103 -4.26 -20.77 -13.35
CA ASN A 103 -5.59 -20.75 -13.93
C ASN A 103 -6.55 -20.05 -12.97
N TRP A 104 -7.68 -19.57 -13.50
CA TRP A 104 -8.79 -19.15 -12.68
C TRP A 104 -9.42 -20.36 -12.01
N ILE A 105 -9.57 -20.31 -10.69
CA ILE A 105 -10.18 -21.36 -9.89
C ILE A 105 -11.36 -20.82 -9.08
N TRP A 106 -12.32 -21.70 -8.80
CA TRP A 106 -13.43 -21.43 -7.89
C TRP A 106 -13.89 -22.73 -7.24
N ASP A 107 -15.03 -22.73 -6.55
CA ASP A 107 -15.63 -23.93 -5.94
C ASP A 107 -16.23 -24.90 -6.98
N ARG A 108 -16.43 -24.44 -8.23
CA ARG A 108 -16.97 -25.21 -9.37
C ARG A 108 -16.42 -24.74 -10.70
N ALA A 109 -16.41 -25.61 -11.69
CA ALA A 109 -15.84 -25.32 -13.01
C ALA A 109 -16.67 -24.34 -13.85
N ASP A 110 -17.98 -24.26 -13.63
CA ASP A 110 -18.90 -23.39 -14.37
C ASP A 110 -19.18 -22.04 -13.70
N ALA A 111 -18.33 -21.62 -12.74
CA ALA A 111 -18.46 -20.37 -12.01
C ALA A 111 -18.37 -19.10 -12.89
N THR A 112 -17.88 -19.20 -14.13
CA THR A 112 -17.89 -18.09 -15.10
C THR A 112 -19.29 -17.74 -15.59
N SER A 113 -20.26 -18.65 -15.50
CA SER A 113 -21.59 -18.47 -16.07
C SER A 113 -22.74 -18.76 -15.10
N LYS A 114 -22.47 -19.39 -13.97
CA LYS A 114 -23.51 -19.88 -13.06
C LYS A 114 -23.27 -19.56 -11.57
N ASP A 115 -22.32 -18.72 -11.23
CA ASP A 115 -22.14 -18.36 -9.84
C ASP A 115 -23.23 -17.36 -9.41
N THR A 116 -23.78 -17.60 -8.23
CA THR A 116 -24.82 -16.77 -7.62
C THR A 116 -24.24 -15.72 -6.65
N GLY A 117 -22.91 -15.66 -6.57
CA GLY A 117 -22.20 -14.79 -5.62
C GLY A 117 -21.91 -15.45 -4.28
N GLY A 118 -21.30 -14.65 -3.39
CA GLY A 118 -20.93 -15.07 -2.04
C GLY A 118 -19.44 -15.21 -1.85
N THR A 119 -19.08 -15.80 -0.72
CA THR A 119 -17.71 -15.93 -0.24
C THR A 119 -17.17 -17.33 -0.46
N VAL A 120 -15.90 -17.43 -0.83
CA VAL A 120 -15.15 -18.68 -0.87
C VAL A 120 -13.79 -18.46 -0.21
N TYR A 121 -13.39 -19.37 0.64
CA TYR A 121 -12.10 -19.37 1.32
C TYR A 121 -11.19 -20.38 0.63
N PHE A 122 -9.97 -19.96 0.29
CA PHE A 122 -8.98 -20.81 -0.36
C PHE A 122 -7.74 -20.94 0.50
N ARG A 123 -7.12 -22.13 0.47
CA ARG A 123 -5.86 -22.40 1.12
C ARG A 123 -4.91 -23.16 0.20
N LYS A 124 -3.64 -22.81 0.24
CA LYS A 124 -2.55 -23.50 -0.45
C LYS A 124 -1.45 -23.81 0.56
N HIS A 125 -1.16 -25.07 0.72
CA HIS A 125 0.06 -25.51 1.38
C HIS A 125 1.25 -25.33 0.45
N LEU A 126 2.24 -24.58 0.88
CA LEU A 126 3.44 -24.22 0.12
C LEU A 126 4.66 -24.65 0.93
N ASP A 127 5.43 -25.58 0.37
CA ASP A 127 6.72 -25.96 0.94
C ASP A 127 7.84 -25.16 0.26
N VAL A 128 8.63 -24.44 1.06
CA VAL A 128 9.72 -23.56 0.61
C VAL A 128 11.04 -24.18 1.04
N HIS A 129 11.86 -24.57 0.07
CA HIS A 129 13.19 -25.15 0.38
C HIS A 129 14.13 -24.11 0.99
N GLU A 130 15.09 -24.59 1.78
CA GLU A 130 16.16 -23.74 2.28
C GLU A 130 16.92 -23.07 1.13
N GLY A 131 17.39 -21.84 1.35
CA GLY A 131 18.11 -21.07 0.36
C GLY A 131 17.24 -20.26 -0.61
N ALA A 132 15.92 -20.13 -0.36
CA ALA A 132 15.10 -19.19 -1.12
C ALA A 132 15.63 -17.76 -0.97
N LEU A 133 15.91 -17.10 -2.12
CA LEU A 133 16.49 -15.76 -2.17
C LEU A 133 15.43 -14.69 -2.20
N ARG A 134 14.38 -14.90 -2.99
CA ARG A 134 13.26 -13.98 -3.19
C ARG A 134 11.98 -14.76 -3.44
N ALA A 135 10.86 -14.16 -3.10
CA ALA A 135 9.55 -14.68 -3.45
C ALA A 135 8.56 -13.56 -3.73
N ALA A 136 7.74 -13.74 -4.74
CA ALA A 136 6.67 -12.80 -5.08
C ALA A 136 5.38 -13.54 -5.40
N ILE A 137 4.26 -12.87 -5.19
CA ILE A 137 2.92 -13.33 -5.60
C ILE A 137 2.25 -12.26 -6.44
N SER A 138 1.56 -12.66 -7.50
CA SER A 138 0.59 -11.82 -8.18
C SER A 138 -0.79 -12.45 -8.06
N VAL A 139 -1.80 -11.68 -7.67
CA VAL A 139 -3.13 -12.18 -7.32
C VAL A 139 -4.23 -11.21 -7.71
N THR A 140 -5.36 -11.75 -8.15
CA THR A 140 -6.64 -11.03 -8.25
C THR A 140 -7.82 -11.98 -8.10
N CYS A 141 -8.99 -11.44 -7.82
CA CYS A 141 -10.23 -12.19 -7.68
C CYS A 141 -11.42 -11.37 -8.19
N ASP A 142 -12.33 -11.97 -8.87
CA ASP A 142 -13.58 -11.35 -9.29
C ASP A 142 -14.69 -11.69 -8.28
N ASN A 143 -15.22 -10.71 -7.46
CA ASN A 143 -14.98 -9.26 -7.55
C ASN A 143 -13.87 -8.75 -6.60
N GLY A 144 -13.44 -9.50 -5.60
CA GLY A 144 -12.41 -9.05 -4.70
C GLY A 144 -11.89 -10.13 -3.77
N PHE A 145 -10.84 -9.80 -3.00
CA PHE A 145 -10.16 -10.76 -2.13
C PHE A 145 -9.47 -10.10 -0.94
N ILE A 146 -9.16 -10.94 0.07
CA ILE A 146 -8.21 -10.64 1.13
C ILE A 146 -7.17 -11.76 1.14
N LEU A 147 -5.88 -11.41 1.03
CA LEU A 147 -4.75 -12.32 1.06
C LEU A 147 -4.12 -12.38 2.45
N TYR A 148 -3.85 -13.59 2.91
CA TYR A 148 -3.08 -13.89 4.12
C TYR A 148 -1.91 -14.80 3.78
N ILE A 149 -0.77 -14.60 4.46
CA ILE A 149 0.39 -15.48 4.42
C ILE A 149 0.76 -15.83 5.86
N ASN A 150 0.79 -17.12 6.18
CA ASN A 150 1.12 -17.62 7.51
C ASN A 150 0.32 -16.92 8.63
N GLY A 151 -0.97 -16.69 8.39
CA GLY A 151 -1.87 -16.04 9.35
C GLY A 151 -1.87 -14.50 9.31
N LYS A 152 -0.88 -13.87 8.66
CA LYS A 152 -0.78 -12.42 8.55
C LYS A 152 -1.55 -11.90 7.33
N LYS A 153 -2.48 -10.95 7.55
CA LYS A 153 -3.13 -10.22 6.45
C LYS A 153 -2.10 -9.39 5.69
N MET A 154 -2.02 -9.63 4.39
CA MET A 154 -1.09 -8.94 3.50
C MET A 154 -1.75 -7.77 2.80
N ILE A 155 -2.88 -8.01 2.15
CA ILE A 155 -3.55 -7.04 1.31
C ILE A 155 -5.01 -7.45 1.05
N GLU A 156 -5.84 -6.47 0.67
CA GLU A 156 -7.18 -6.69 0.13
C GLU A 156 -7.40 -5.84 -1.12
N SER A 157 -8.27 -6.27 -2.00
CA SER A 157 -8.66 -5.54 -3.21
C SER A 157 -10.09 -5.92 -3.62
N ASP A 158 -10.81 -4.93 -4.14
CA ASP A 158 -12.15 -5.07 -4.74
C ASP A 158 -12.14 -4.85 -6.27
N SER A 159 -10.98 -4.97 -6.89
CA SER A 159 -10.77 -4.67 -8.31
C SER A 159 -10.11 -5.84 -9.04
N TRP A 160 -10.91 -6.66 -9.69
CA TRP A 160 -10.42 -7.84 -10.39
C TRP A 160 -9.52 -7.52 -11.60
N ASN A 161 -9.74 -6.39 -12.27
CA ASN A 161 -9.00 -5.98 -13.47
C ASN A 161 -7.65 -5.30 -13.17
N ALA A 162 -7.30 -5.18 -11.89
CA ALA A 162 -6.04 -4.62 -11.41
C ALA A 162 -5.32 -5.62 -10.50
N PRO A 163 -4.65 -6.64 -11.06
CA PRO A 163 -3.88 -7.61 -10.27
C PRO A 163 -2.86 -6.92 -9.39
N ILE A 164 -2.65 -7.49 -8.22
CA ILE A 164 -1.68 -6.99 -7.24
C ILE A 164 -0.46 -7.88 -7.23
N GLY A 165 0.72 -7.30 -7.39
CA GLY A 165 2.01 -7.97 -7.21
C GLY A 165 2.63 -7.60 -5.87
N LEU A 166 3.03 -8.58 -5.06
CA LEU A 166 3.65 -8.40 -3.76
C LEU A 166 4.96 -9.17 -3.67
N ASP A 167 6.00 -8.52 -3.14
CA ASP A 167 7.14 -9.23 -2.57
C ASP A 167 6.73 -9.88 -1.25
N ILE A 168 6.86 -11.20 -1.18
CA ILE A 168 6.48 -11.99 -0.02
C ILE A 168 7.68 -12.66 0.65
N SER A 169 8.89 -12.32 0.25
CA SER A 169 10.14 -12.93 0.73
C SER A 169 10.25 -12.94 2.25
N ALA A 170 9.94 -11.81 2.89
CA ALA A 170 10.01 -11.68 4.36
C ALA A 170 8.87 -12.39 5.12
N HIS A 171 7.91 -12.99 4.40
CA HIS A 171 6.71 -13.61 4.97
C HIS A 171 6.65 -15.11 4.78
N LEU A 172 7.62 -15.68 4.07
CA LEU A 172 7.79 -17.13 3.91
C LEU A 172 8.90 -17.64 4.84
N ASN A 173 8.67 -18.80 5.39
CA ASN A 173 9.66 -19.52 6.19
C ASN A 173 10.20 -20.70 5.38
N PRO A 174 11.43 -21.18 5.61
CA PRO A 174 11.85 -22.48 5.13
C PRO A 174 10.89 -23.56 5.65
N GLY A 175 10.53 -24.52 4.80
CA GLY A 175 9.54 -25.55 5.09
C GLY A 175 8.10 -25.12 4.82
N ALA A 176 7.18 -25.55 5.66
CA ALA A 176 5.75 -25.40 5.46
C ALA A 176 5.25 -23.96 5.65
N ASN A 177 4.50 -23.48 4.67
CA ASN A 177 3.82 -22.18 4.67
C ASN A 177 2.37 -22.33 4.21
N ILE A 178 1.52 -21.38 4.59
CA ILE A 178 0.14 -21.29 4.15
C ILE A 178 -0.09 -19.97 3.42
N ILE A 179 -0.58 -20.06 2.19
CA ILE A 179 -1.21 -18.96 1.48
C ILE A 179 -2.72 -19.15 1.61
N ALA A 180 -3.40 -18.17 2.22
CA ALA A 180 -4.84 -18.24 2.43
C ALA A 180 -5.52 -17.02 1.81
N ILE A 181 -6.60 -17.23 1.06
CA ILE A 181 -7.28 -16.17 0.34
C ILE A 181 -8.79 -16.26 0.60
N HIS A 182 -9.35 -15.16 1.09
CA HIS A 182 -10.77 -14.95 1.18
C HIS A 182 -11.22 -14.26 -0.11
N GLY A 183 -11.85 -15.00 -1.02
CA GLY A 183 -12.43 -14.47 -2.25
C GLY A 183 -13.92 -14.20 -2.08
N TYR A 184 -14.41 -13.13 -2.70
CA TYR A 184 -15.84 -12.87 -2.76
C TYR A 184 -16.28 -12.42 -4.15
N ASN A 185 -17.48 -12.87 -4.53
CA ASN A 185 -18.16 -12.50 -5.76
C ASN A 185 -19.52 -11.88 -5.44
N PHE A 186 -19.93 -10.87 -6.21
CA PHE A 186 -21.26 -10.28 -6.08
C PHE A 186 -22.31 -11.19 -6.72
N PRO A 187 -23.56 -11.15 -6.24
CA PRO A 187 -24.63 -11.91 -6.88
C PRO A 187 -24.94 -11.36 -8.28
N ASP A 188 -25.58 -12.19 -9.12
CA ASP A 188 -25.96 -11.87 -10.52
C ASP A 188 -26.83 -10.62 -10.67
N THR A 189 -27.42 -10.14 -9.58
CA THR A 189 -28.17 -8.88 -9.54
C THR A 189 -27.58 -7.96 -8.51
N VAL A 190 -26.94 -6.89 -8.98
CA VAL A 190 -26.31 -5.86 -8.12
C VAL A 190 -26.94 -4.51 -8.42
N THR A 191 -27.37 -3.79 -7.37
CA THR A 191 -27.79 -2.39 -7.49
C THR A 191 -26.58 -1.50 -7.20
N LYS A 192 -26.04 -0.85 -8.21
CA LYS A 192 -24.93 0.10 -8.07
C LYS A 192 -25.38 1.47 -8.57
N LYS A 193 -25.29 2.49 -7.71
CA LYS A 193 -25.73 3.88 -8.01
C LYS A 193 -27.19 3.96 -8.50
N GLY A 194 -28.11 3.16 -7.94
CA GLY A 194 -29.52 3.14 -8.33
C GLY A 194 -29.82 2.40 -9.63
N LEU A 195 -28.82 1.84 -10.30
CA LEU A 195 -28.99 0.99 -11.49
C LEU A 195 -28.88 -0.48 -11.11
N GLN A 196 -29.84 -1.28 -11.57
CA GLN A 196 -29.77 -2.74 -11.45
C GLN A 196 -29.00 -3.33 -12.62
N PHE A 197 -27.88 -3.99 -12.30
CA PHE A 197 -27.15 -4.83 -13.27
C PHE A 197 -27.65 -6.26 -13.08
N LYS A 198 -28.18 -6.85 -14.13
CA LYS A 198 -28.70 -8.21 -14.13
C LYS A 198 -27.97 -9.02 -15.20
N GLY A 199 -27.39 -10.11 -14.81
CA GLY A 199 -26.70 -11.04 -15.69
C GLY A 199 -25.69 -11.89 -14.93
N PRO A 200 -25.19 -12.98 -15.52
CA PRO A 200 -24.19 -13.81 -14.87
C PRO A 200 -22.98 -12.98 -14.48
N ASN A 201 -22.65 -12.97 -13.17
CA ASN A 201 -21.43 -12.37 -12.65
C ASN A 201 -20.40 -13.47 -12.50
N ALA A 202 -19.40 -13.48 -13.39
CA ALA A 202 -18.35 -14.47 -13.35
C ALA A 202 -17.60 -14.44 -12.02
N ALA A 203 -17.27 -15.61 -11.49
CA ALA A 203 -16.49 -15.75 -10.27
C ALA A 203 -15.19 -16.50 -10.53
N GLY A 204 -14.11 -16.01 -9.94
CA GLY A 204 -12.81 -16.66 -10.05
C GLY A 204 -11.74 -15.99 -9.21
N LEU A 205 -10.81 -16.80 -8.73
CA LEU A 205 -9.55 -16.41 -8.10
C LEU A 205 -8.41 -16.86 -9.01
N ILE A 206 -7.43 -15.97 -9.24
CA ILE A 206 -6.18 -16.33 -9.89
C ILE A 206 -5.00 -15.76 -9.11
N ALA A 207 -4.00 -16.60 -8.86
CA ALA A 207 -2.74 -16.18 -8.23
C ALA A 207 -1.58 -16.98 -8.81
N ASN A 208 -0.43 -16.32 -8.99
CA ASN A 208 0.82 -16.96 -9.35
C ASN A 208 1.92 -16.54 -8.37
N ILE A 209 2.58 -17.52 -7.78
CA ILE A 209 3.68 -17.35 -6.85
C ILE A 209 4.96 -17.73 -7.60
N SER A 210 6.02 -16.95 -7.44
CA SER A 210 7.34 -17.30 -7.95
C SER A 210 8.37 -17.16 -6.85
N ILE A 211 9.22 -18.19 -6.70
CA ILE A 211 10.28 -18.28 -5.70
C ILE A 211 11.61 -18.46 -6.41
N ALA A 212 12.57 -17.61 -6.10
CA ALA A 212 13.92 -17.68 -6.63
C ALA A 212 14.82 -18.48 -5.69
N TYR A 213 15.60 -19.36 -6.28
CA TYR A 213 16.69 -20.09 -5.64
C TYR A 213 18.02 -19.78 -6.33
N PRO A 214 19.18 -20.07 -5.71
CA PRO A 214 20.46 -19.97 -6.38
C PRO A 214 20.45 -20.81 -7.67
N GLY A 215 20.92 -20.22 -8.76
CA GLY A 215 21.14 -20.94 -10.02
C GLY A 215 22.46 -21.70 -10.04
N GLU A 216 22.79 -22.28 -11.19
CA GLU A 216 24.03 -23.05 -11.38
C GLU A 216 25.27 -22.13 -11.59
N GLU A 217 25.06 -20.96 -12.20
CA GLU A 217 26.11 -19.96 -12.40
C GLU A 217 26.18 -19.00 -11.20
N PRO A 218 27.37 -18.46 -10.88
CA PRO A 218 27.52 -17.43 -9.85
C PRO A 218 26.57 -16.26 -10.11
N ASP A 219 25.88 -15.79 -9.07
CA ASP A 219 24.90 -14.70 -9.10
C ASP A 219 23.64 -14.94 -9.97
N SER A 220 23.47 -16.14 -10.55
CA SER A 220 22.25 -16.50 -11.27
C SER A 220 21.13 -16.96 -10.33
N GLN A 221 19.88 -16.82 -10.78
CA GLN A 221 18.70 -17.23 -10.03
C GLN A 221 17.82 -18.14 -10.90
N LYS A 222 17.30 -19.19 -10.29
CA LYS A 222 16.31 -20.08 -10.91
C LYS A 222 14.96 -19.86 -10.26
N TRP A 223 13.97 -19.51 -11.07
CA TRP A 223 12.61 -19.25 -10.59
C TRP A 223 11.74 -20.50 -10.68
N HIS A 224 11.00 -20.76 -9.61
CA HIS A 224 9.95 -21.76 -9.53
C HIS A 224 8.60 -21.07 -9.42
N SER A 225 7.73 -21.29 -10.41
CA SER A 225 6.40 -20.69 -10.47
C SER A 225 5.32 -21.69 -10.06
N ILE A 226 4.42 -21.27 -9.20
CA ILE A 226 3.32 -22.05 -8.64
C ILE A 226 2.04 -21.24 -8.80
N GLY A 227 1.15 -21.69 -9.69
CA GLY A 227 -0.12 -21.02 -9.97
C GLY A 227 -1.29 -21.58 -9.16
N THR A 228 -2.42 -20.91 -9.29
CA THR A 228 -3.71 -21.47 -8.86
C THR A 228 -4.10 -22.63 -9.77
N ASP A 229 -4.40 -23.77 -9.15
CA ASP A 229 -4.75 -25.03 -9.77
C ASP A 229 -5.60 -25.89 -8.81
N PRO A 230 -5.99 -27.13 -9.17
CA PRO A 230 -6.77 -28.02 -8.29
C PRO A 230 -6.06 -28.48 -7.03
N SER A 231 -4.78 -28.15 -6.79
CA SER A 231 -4.10 -28.42 -5.53
C SER A 231 -4.44 -27.40 -4.43
N TRP A 232 -5.12 -26.31 -4.77
CA TRP A 232 -5.71 -25.40 -3.80
C TRP A 232 -6.95 -26.02 -3.18
N LEU A 233 -7.11 -25.85 -1.88
CA LEU A 233 -8.28 -26.26 -1.13
C LEU A 233 -9.26 -25.10 -0.97
N TRP A 234 -10.55 -25.40 -0.93
CA TRP A 234 -11.59 -24.38 -0.72
C TRP A 234 -12.70 -24.84 0.21
N SER A 235 -13.36 -23.86 0.83
CA SER A 235 -14.62 -24.03 1.57
C SER A 235 -15.46 -22.75 1.46
N ARG A 236 -16.77 -22.87 1.53
CA ARG A 236 -17.69 -21.74 1.69
C ARG A 236 -17.93 -21.39 3.17
N GLU A 237 -17.60 -22.31 4.06
CA GLU A 237 -17.70 -22.15 5.50
C GLU A 237 -16.33 -22.18 6.13
N THR A 238 -16.13 -21.38 7.15
CA THR A 238 -14.88 -21.37 7.88
C THR A 238 -15.09 -21.16 9.38
N LYS A 239 -14.06 -21.48 10.17
CA LYS A 239 -13.96 -21.21 11.60
C LYS A 239 -12.89 -20.15 11.86
N ALA A 240 -12.84 -19.65 13.08
CA ALA A 240 -11.77 -18.77 13.50
C ALA A 240 -10.39 -19.38 13.17
N ASN A 241 -9.44 -18.51 12.79
CA ASN A 241 -8.05 -18.91 12.49
C ASN A 241 -7.87 -19.81 11.24
N TRP A 242 -8.83 -19.84 10.33
CA TRP A 242 -8.74 -20.63 9.09
C TRP A 242 -7.50 -20.29 8.23
N HIS A 243 -6.88 -19.14 8.43
CA HIS A 243 -5.76 -18.60 7.65
C HIS A 243 -4.39 -18.88 8.27
N ILE A 244 -4.30 -19.60 9.41
CA ILE A 244 -3.04 -20.01 10.03
C ILE A 244 -2.63 -21.42 9.62
N ALA A 245 -1.35 -21.77 9.84
CA ALA A 245 -0.79 -23.07 9.43
C ALA A 245 -1.42 -24.26 10.17
N GLU A 246 -1.75 -24.10 11.43
CA GLU A 246 -2.26 -25.15 12.33
C GLU A 246 -3.74 -25.48 12.12
N PHE A 247 -4.43 -24.76 11.23
CA PHE A 247 -5.84 -25.02 10.94
C PHE A 247 -6.01 -26.34 10.18
N ASP A 248 -6.92 -27.18 10.66
CA ASP A 248 -7.27 -28.45 10.01
C ASP A 248 -8.22 -28.20 8.82
N ASP A 249 -7.68 -28.28 7.61
CA ASP A 249 -8.40 -28.15 6.33
C ASP A 249 -8.63 -29.52 5.63
N SER A 250 -8.51 -30.64 6.35
CA SER A 250 -8.68 -31.98 5.82
C SER A 250 -10.08 -32.24 5.20
N GLN A 251 -11.08 -31.48 5.62
CA GLN A 251 -12.46 -31.54 5.12
C GLN A 251 -12.72 -30.57 3.96
N TRP A 252 -11.73 -29.77 3.54
CA TRP A 252 -11.89 -28.84 2.45
C TRP A 252 -11.79 -29.56 1.09
N SER A 253 -12.51 -29.06 0.12
CA SER A 253 -12.55 -29.62 -1.25
C SER A 253 -11.44 -29.05 -2.11
N LYS A 254 -11.03 -29.75 -3.16
CA LYS A 254 -10.10 -29.24 -4.17
C LYS A 254 -10.79 -28.24 -5.06
N ALA A 255 -10.10 -27.12 -5.38
CA ALA A 255 -10.61 -26.10 -6.25
C ALA A 255 -10.81 -26.60 -7.68
N ALA A 256 -11.81 -26.08 -8.36
CA ALA A 256 -12.07 -26.38 -9.76
C ALA A 256 -11.49 -25.28 -10.67
N ILE A 257 -10.87 -25.65 -11.79
CA ILE A 257 -10.47 -24.69 -12.82
C ILE A 257 -11.74 -24.20 -13.52
N THR A 258 -11.92 -22.87 -13.55
CA THR A 258 -13.05 -22.21 -14.22
C THR A 258 -12.66 -21.71 -15.60
N ALA A 259 -11.41 -21.24 -15.76
CA ALA A 259 -10.89 -20.73 -17.02
C ALA A 259 -9.35 -20.66 -16.99
N SER A 260 -8.72 -20.57 -18.16
CA SER A 260 -7.31 -20.21 -18.26
C SER A 260 -7.08 -18.71 -18.03
N ALA A 261 -5.86 -18.31 -17.68
CA ALA A 261 -5.52 -16.90 -17.35
C ALA A 261 -5.82 -15.90 -18.49
N ASN A 262 -5.79 -16.35 -19.74
CA ASN A 262 -6.07 -15.53 -20.92
C ASN A 262 -7.50 -15.68 -21.46
N ALA A 263 -8.37 -16.41 -20.78
CA ALA A 263 -9.76 -16.61 -21.23
C ALA A 263 -10.66 -15.42 -20.87
N ALA A 264 -11.68 -15.21 -21.69
CA ALA A 264 -12.79 -14.30 -21.36
C ALA A 264 -13.55 -14.82 -20.11
N PRO A 265 -14.14 -13.94 -19.30
CA PRO A 265 -14.25 -12.49 -19.51
C PRO A 265 -13.01 -11.68 -19.08
N TRP A 266 -12.02 -12.29 -18.46
CA TRP A 266 -10.97 -11.57 -17.73
C TRP A 266 -9.75 -11.17 -18.57
N ASN A 267 -9.20 -12.05 -19.41
CA ASN A 267 -8.03 -11.80 -20.27
C ASN A 267 -6.87 -11.12 -19.51
N ILE A 268 -6.46 -11.67 -18.35
CA ILE A 268 -5.61 -10.98 -17.38
C ILE A 268 -4.14 -11.43 -17.40
N SER A 269 -3.79 -12.45 -18.22
CA SER A 269 -2.49 -13.13 -18.16
C SER A 269 -1.28 -12.18 -18.22
N GLN A 270 -1.28 -11.23 -19.15
CA GLN A 270 -0.18 -10.27 -19.31
C GLN A 270 -0.06 -9.35 -18.09
N ASN A 271 -1.17 -8.83 -17.59
CA ASN A 271 -1.18 -7.95 -16.42
C ASN A 271 -0.73 -8.70 -15.15
N LEU A 272 -1.17 -9.95 -14.98
CA LEU A 272 -0.80 -10.79 -13.85
C LEU A 272 0.72 -11.08 -13.87
N LEU A 273 1.26 -11.46 -15.01
CA LEU A 273 2.70 -11.71 -15.17
C LEU A 273 3.52 -10.45 -14.98
N ALA A 274 3.12 -9.32 -15.57
CA ALA A 274 3.81 -8.05 -15.41
C ALA A 274 3.88 -7.60 -13.95
N LYS A 275 2.79 -7.79 -13.18
CA LYS A 275 2.78 -7.47 -11.74
C LYS A 275 3.66 -8.42 -10.93
N LEU A 276 3.74 -9.68 -11.31
CA LEU A 276 4.63 -10.65 -10.68
C LEU A 276 6.10 -10.26 -10.90
N ILE A 277 6.51 -9.99 -12.15
CA ILE A 277 7.86 -9.57 -12.48
C ILE A 277 8.23 -8.28 -11.73
N ALA A 278 7.38 -7.26 -11.79
CA ALA A 278 7.61 -6.00 -11.07
C ALA A 278 7.81 -6.21 -9.56
N ALA A 279 7.06 -7.14 -8.95
CA ALA A 279 7.22 -7.47 -7.54
C ALA A 279 8.57 -8.14 -7.24
N THR A 280 9.08 -8.97 -8.14
CA THR A 280 10.42 -9.59 -7.99
C THR A 280 11.56 -8.59 -8.16
N GLU A 281 11.34 -7.47 -8.85
CA GLU A 281 12.31 -6.39 -9.03
C GLU A 281 12.27 -5.32 -7.92
N GLY A 282 11.53 -5.57 -6.86
CA GLY A 282 11.37 -4.63 -5.75
C GLY A 282 10.34 -3.53 -6.01
N GLN A 283 9.58 -3.60 -7.11
CA GLN A 283 8.43 -2.74 -7.40
C GLN A 283 7.14 -3.32 -6.81
N SER A 284 7.26 -3.95 -5.65
CA SER A 284 6.15 -4.55 -4.94
C SER A 284 5.08 -3.50 -4.64
N HIS A 285 3.84 -3.82 -4.99
CA HIS A 285 2.68 -3.01 -4.58
C HIS A 285 2.38 -3.30 -3.11
N HIS A 286 3.09 -2.63 -2.22
CA HIS A 286 2.80 -2.71 -0.78
C HIS A 286 1.53 -1.94 -0.39
N GLY A 287 0.62 -1.68 -1.32
CA GLY A 287 -0.53 -0.86 -1.02
C GLY A 287 -0.16 0.57 -0.61
N MET A 288 0.95 1.10 -1.11
CA MET A 288 1.43 2.44 -0.77
C MET A 288 1.14 3.43 -1.90
N THR A 289 -0.08 3.39 -2.43
CA THR A 289 -0.47 4.37 -3.45
C THR A 289 -0.59 5.75 -2.83
N ARG A 290 0.10 6.72 -3.42
CA ARG A 290 0.05 8.12 -2.97
C ARG A 290 -1.37 8.67 -3.10
N THR A 291 -1.79 9.46 -2.12
CA THR A 291 -3.11 10.11 -2.10
C THR A 291 -3.39 10.94 -3.35
N SER A 292 -2.36 11.49 -3.98
CA SER A 292 -2.50 12.22 -5.25
C SER A 292 -3.02 11.34 -6.41
N LEU A 293 -2.85 10.04 -6.34
CA LEU A 293 -3.23 9.07 -7.39
C LEU A 293 -4.59 8.41 -7.15
N VAL A 294 -5.19 8.58 -5.99
CA VAL A 294 -6.52 8.03 -5.65
C VAL A 294 -7.61 9.08 -5.80
N ASN A 295 -8.87 8.68 -5.79
CA ASN A 295 -10.00 9.61 -5.77
C ASN A 295 -9.97 10.47 -4.51
N ASP A 296 -10.49 11.67 -4.61
CA ASP A 296 -10.68 12.55 -3.47
C ASP A 296 -11.81 12.02 -2.55
N ASP A 297 -11.62 12.18 -1.27
CA ASP A 297 -12.58 11.90 -0.21
C ASP A 297 -12.98 13.18 0.54
N GLN A 298 -13.81 13.05 1.55
CA GLN A 298 -14.28 14.17 2.36
C GLN A 298 -13.10 14.90 3.03
N LEU A 299 -12.14 14.16 3.60
CA LEU A 299 -11.00 14.73 4.30
C LEU A 299 -10.12 15.52 3.34
N THR A 300 -9.71 14.93 2.23
CA THR A 300 -8.84 15.59 1.25
C THR A 300 -9.47 16.82 0.62
N ARG A 301 -10.79 16.78 0.31
CA ARG A 301 -11.55 17.94 -0.19
C ARG A 301 -11.58 19.06 0.82
N THR A 302 -11.89 18.75 2.07
CA THR A 302 -11.96 19.74 3.15
C THR A 302 -10.59 20.36 3.42
N LEU A 303 -9.50 19.59 3.31
CA LEU A 303 -8.13 20.08 3.43
C LEU A 303 -7.64 20.89 2.21
N GLY A 304 -8.51 21.06 1.19
CA GLY A 304 -8.23 21.94 0.05
C GLY A 304 -7.61 21.23 -1.15
N ARG A 305 -7.78 19.91 -1.30
CA ARG A 305 -7.45 19.23 -2.54
C ARG A 305 -8.35 19.73 -3.67
N PRO A 306 -7.78 20.25 -4.76
CA PRO A 306 -8.59 20.71 -5.88
C PRO A 306 -9.27 19.54 -6.60
N ASN A 307 -10.43 19.82 -7.19
CA ASN A 307 -11.03 18.89 -8.14
C ASN A 307 -10.08 18.72 -9.35
N ARG A 308 -9.93 17.51 -9.85
CA ARG A 308 -9.05 17.19 -11.00
C ARG A 308 -9.45 17.91 -12.29
N GLU A 309 -10.68 18.36 -12.39
CA GLU A 309 -11.18 19.10 -13.55
C GLU A 309 -10.81 20.60 -13.51
N GLN A 310 -10.24 21.06 -12.40
CA GLN A 310 -9.88 22.46 -12.20
C GLN A 310 -8.35 22.63 -12.16
N VAL A 311 -7.84 23.49 -13.02
CA VAL A 311 -6.43 23.93 -12.95
C VAL A 311 -6.33 25.05 -11.93
N LEU A 312 -5.73 24.76 -10.78
CA LEU A 312 -5.41 25.75 -9.76
C LEU A 312 -3.91 26.05 -9.78
N THR A 313 -3.54 27.30 -9.96
CA THR A 313 -2.15 27.76 -9.93
C THR A 313 -1.63 27.96 -8.51
N ARG A 314 -2.52 28.18 -7.54
CA ARG A 314 -2.19 28.32 -6.12
C ARG A 314 -3.27 27.68 -5.27
N ARG A 315 -2.86 27.00 -4.19
CA ARG A 315 -3.74 26.48 -3.16
C ARG A 315 -3.77 27.45 -1.98
N SER A 316 -4.95 27.58 -1.36
CA SER A 316 -5.07 28.38 -0.14
C SER A 316 -4.28 27.73 1.00
N SER A 317 -3.47 28.53 1.69
CA SER A 317 -2.77 28.12 2.94
C SER A 317 -3.54 28.54 4.20
N ILE A 318 -4.67 29.23 4.03
CA ILE A 318 -5.47 29.73 5.16
C ILE A 318 -6.25 28.56 5.77
N ALA A 319 -6.11 28.38 7.09
CA ALA A 319 -6.89 27.40 7.84
C ALA A 319 -8.37 27.89 7.92
N THR A 320 -9.30 26.94 7.80
CA THR A 320 -10.74 27.22 7.89
C THR A 320 -11.37 26.46 9.06
N THR A 321 -12.48 26.96 9.58
CA THR A 321 -13.26 26.29 10.63
C THR A 321 -13.72 24.90 10.17
N LEU A 322 -14.08 24.73 8.89
CA LEU A 322 -14.47 23.45 8.34
C LEU A 322 -13.31 22.41 8.42
N GLN A 323 -12.09 22.84 8.14
CA GLN A 323 -10.90 21.98 8.28
C GLN A 323 -10.69 21.56 9.73
N ALA A 324 -10.85 22.49 10.68
CA ALA A 324 -10.73 22.16 12.10
C ALA A 324 -11.79 21.12 12.53
N ILE A 325 -13.05 21.29 12.11
CA ILE A 325 -14.13 20.34 12.39
C ILE A 325 -13.84 18.97 11.77
N GLU A 326 -13.39 18.92 10.51
CA GLU A 326 -13.08 17.65 9.83
C GLU A 326 -11.92 16.91 10.50
N LEU A 327 -10.88 17.62 10.94
CA LEU A 327 -9.74 17.03 11.65
C LEU A 327 -10.11 16.52 13.05
N THR A 328 -11.11 17.13 13.70
CA THR A 328 -11.55 16.69 15.05
C THR A 328 -12.64 15.63 15.03
N ASN A 329 -13.55 15.66 14.04
CA ASN A 329 -14.73 14.80 14.02
C ASN A 329 -14.93 14.04 12.70
N GLY A 330 -13.98 14.13 11.74
CA GLY A 330 -14.13 13.51 10.43
C GLY A 330 -13.96 12.00 10.47
N ALA A 331 -14.94 11.28 9.94
CA ALA A 331 -14.97 9.81 9.95
C ALA A 331 -13.79 9.18 9.18
N THR A 332 -13.29 9.84 8.14
CA THR A 332 -12.16 9.35 7.34
C THR A 332 -10.88 9.27 8.17
N LEU A 333 -10.56 10.35 8.90
CA LEU A 333 -9.39 10.38 9.78
C LEU A 333 -9.56 9.41 10.95
N ASP A 334 -10.72 9.41 11.61
CA ASP A 334 -11.00 8.51 12.72
C ASP A 334 -10.80 7.03 12.34
N THR A 335 -11.33 6.62 11.18
CA THR A 335 -11.16 5.25 10.65
C THR A 335 -9.69 4.91 10.41
N ALA A 336 -8.91 5.84 9.84
CA ALA A 336 -7.48 5.63 9.61
C ALA A 336 -6.70 5.52 10.93
N LEU A 337 -7.00 6.36 11.92
CA LEU A 337 -6.35 6.33 13.23
C LEU A 337 -6.67 5.06 14.00
N LYS A 338 -7.92 4.57 13.94
CA LYS A 338 -8.32 3.30 14.55
C LYS A 338 -7.57 2.12 13.94
N ALA A 339 -7.51 2.03 12.61
CA ALA A 339 -6.73 1.00 11.92
C ALA A 339 -5.23 1.10 12.26
N GLY A 340 -4.72 2.32 12.40
CA GLY A 340 -3.35 2.57 12.88
C GLY A 340 -3.12 2.07 14.30
N ALA A 341 -4.07 2.28 15.20
CA ALA A 341 -3.98 1.77 16.57
C ALA A 341 -3.94 0.24 16.60
N GLU A 342 -4.77 -0.42 15.80
CA GLU A 342 -4.75 -1.89 15.63
C GLU A 342 -3.38 -2.37 15.10
N TYR A 343 -2.81 -1.67 14.11
CA TYR A 343 -1.46 -1.97 13.60
C TYR A 343 -0.40 -1.87 14.70
N TRP A 344 -0.39 -0.80 15.52
CA TRP A 344 0.59 -0.60 16.56
C TRP A 344 0.48 -1.61 17.71
N ILE A 345 -0.73 -2.07 18.05
CA ILE A 345 -0.94 -3.19 18.99
C ILE A 345 -0.28 -4.47 18.48
N GLN A 346 -0.46 -4.78 17.20
CA GLN A 346 0.10 -5.99 16.58
C GLN A 346 1.63 -6.02 16.59
N GLN A 347 2.31 -4.85 16.75
CA GLN A 347 3.76 -4.79 16.88
C GLN A 347 4.29 -5.37 18.19
N LYS A 348 3.42 -5.76 19.14
CA LYS A 348 3.75 -6.41 20.42
C LYS A 348 4.90 -5.73 21.16
N THR A 349 4.84 -4.41 21.28
CA THR A 349 5.89 -3.61 21.90
C THR A 349 5.95 -3.91 23.40
N LYS A 350 7.16 -4.01 23.97
CA LYS A 350 7.41 -4.49 25.33
C LYS A 350 6.86 -3.58 26.43
N SER A 351 6.77 -2.28 26.18
CA SER A 351 6.29 -1.32 27.17
C SER A 351 5.59 -0.12 26.52
N PRO A 352 4.67 0.56 27.23
CA PRO A 352 4.04 1.79 26.76
C PRO A 352 5.05 2.87 26.36
N GLN A 353 6.11 3.06 27.13
CA GLN A 353 7.16 4.01 26.80
C GLN A 353 7.83 3.72 25.45
N THR A 354 8.25 2.46 25.23
CA THR A 354 8.88 2.07 23.95
C THR A 354 7.92 2.21 22.78
N LEU A 355 6.62 2.01 23.00
CA LEU A 355 5.59 2.25 21.99
C LEU A 355 5.53 3.73 21.62
N LEU A 356 5.44 4.62 22.60
CA LEU A 356 5.42 6.06 22.39
C LEU A 356 6.67 6.56 21.66
N GLU A 357 7.85 6.12 22.07
CA GLU A 357 9.11 6.46 21.40
C GLU A 357 9.09 6.08 19.92
N LYS A 358 8.58 4.89 19.60
CA LYS A 358 8.45 4.42 18.20
C LYS A 358 7.43 5.24 17.40
N ILE A 359 6.27 5.54 17.98
CA ILE A 359 5.23 6.32 17.31
C ILE A 359 5.74 7.74 17.03
N TYR A 360 6.36 8.40 18.02
CA TYR A 360 6.94 9.73 17.85
C TYR A 360 8.08 9.74 16.82
N PHE A 361 8.94 8.73 16.85
CA PHE A 361 10.03 8.61 15.88
C PHE A 361 9.50 8.43 14.46
N GLN A 362 8.46 7.59 14.28
CA GLN A 362 7.82 7.38 12.97
C GLN A 362 7.10 8.63 12.48
N ALA A 363 6.45 9.38 13.37
CA ALA A 363 5.64 10.54 13.02
C ALA A 363 6.46 11.83 12.84
N LEU A 364 7.43 12.05 13.73
CA LEU A 364 8.12 13.34 13.89
C LEU A 364 9.65 13.23 13.78
N SER A 365 10.18 12.02 13.52
CA SER A 365 11.63 11.73 13.43
C SER A 365 12.43 12.10 14.68
N ARG A 366 11.78 12.18 15.85
CA ARG A 366 12.37 12.42 17.16
C ARG A 366 11.69 11.57 18.24
N ILE A 367 12.33 11.43 19.37
CA ILE A 367 11.70 10.87 20.58
C ILE A 367 10.77 11.91 21.23
N PRO A 368 9.76 11.50 22.02
CA PRO A 368 8.94 12.43 22.78
C PRO A 368 9.79 13.17 23.83
N SER A 369 9.42 14.41 24.14
CA SER A 369 9.93 15.12 25.31
C SER A 369 9.41 14.48 26.62
N GLU A 370 9.99 14.83 27.76
CA GLU A 370 9.51 14.31 29.05
C GLU A 370 8.03 14.58 29.30
N THR A 371 7.57 15.80 28.99
CA THR A 371 6.15 16.17 29.13
C THR A 371 5.23 15.43 28.16
N GLU A 372 5.65 15.20 26.91
CA GLU A 372 4.91 14.41 25.94
C GLU A 372 4.85 12.92 26.32
N LEU A 373 5.96 12.41 26.86
CA LEU A 373 6.03 11.03 27.35
C LEU A 373 5.10 10.83 28.54
N GLU A 374 5.15 11.72 29.54
CA GLU A 374 4.25 11.68 30.70
C GLU A 374 2.78 11.75 30.30
N ALA A 375 2.41 12.66 29.39
CA ALA A 375 1.06 12.79 28.88
C ALA A 375 0.61 11.52 28.13
N GLY A 376 1.47 10.95 27.29
CA GLY A 376 1.18 9.71 26.58
C GLY A 376 1.03 8.51 27.50
N LEU A 377 1.87 8.38 28.51
CA LEU A 377 1.77 7.33 29.53
C LEU A 377 0.49 7.49 30.38
N PHE A 378 0.09 8.70 30.69
CA PHE A 378 -1.18 8.97 31.37
C PHE A 378 -2.38 8.54 30.55
N LEU A 379 -2.40 8.80 29.23
CA LEU A 379 -3.47 8.37 28.32
C LEU A 379 -3.56 6.84 28.19
N LEU A 380 -2.43 6.15 28.26
CA LEU A 380 -2.40 4.68 28.19
C LEU A 380 -2.76 4.02 29.53
N ASP A 381 -2.79 4.77 30.65
CA ASP A 381 -3.12 4.27 32.00
C ASP A 381 -2.40 2.94 32.33
N GLY A 382 -1.13 2.83 31.94
CA GLY A 382 -0.31 1.64 32.14
C GLY A 382 -0.62 0.45 31.25
N GLN A 383 -1.60 0.55 30.36
CA GLN A 383 -2.01 -0.52 29.44
C GLN A 383 -2.01 -0.03 27.99
N ILE A 384 -1.58 -0.91 27.08
CA ILE A 384 -1.62 -0.62 25.63
C ILE A 384 -3.00 -1.03 25.12
N THR A 385 -3.90 -0.06 24.93
CA THR A 385 -5.25 -0.25 24.41
C THR A 385 -5.41 0.39 23.04
N THR A 386 -6.37 -0.07 22.24
CA THR A 386 -6.67 0.51 20.92
C THR A 386 -7.09 1.97 21.04
N GLU A 387 -7.94 2.27 21.99
CA GLU A 387 -8.45 3.61 22.25
C GLU A 387 -7.33 4.56 22.66
N GLY A 388 -6.49 4.17 23.62
CA GLY A 388 -5.37 4.99 24.06
C GLY A 388 -4.34 5.26 22.96
N ILE A 389 -4.06 4.26 22.10
CA ILE A 389 -3.19 4.48 20.92
C ILE A 389 -3.87 5.40 19.91
N GLN A 390 -5.16 5.21 19.64
CA GLN A 390 -5.91 6.07 18.72
C GLN A 390 -5.88 7.53 19.16
N ASP A 391 -6.06 7.81 20.44
CA ASP A 391 -5.97 9.15 21.02
C ASP A 391 -4.56 9.75 20.87
N ILE A 392 -3.50 8.96 21.11
CA ILE A 392 -2.11 9.38 20.88
C ILE A 392 -1.86 9.71 19.41
N LEU A 393 -2.30 8.87 18.50
CA LEU A 393 -2.16 9.11 17.07
C LEU A 393 -2.91 10.38 16.64
N TRP A 394 -4.12 10.60 17.19
CA TRP A 394 -4.88 11.82 16.94
C TRP A 394 -4.14 13.06 17.46
N ILE A 395 -3.65 13.05 18.71
CA ILE A 395 -2.87 14.16 19.28
C ILE A 395 -1.66 14.49 18.40
N ILE A 396 -0.89 13.49 18.01
CA ILE A 396 0.28 13.69 17.16
C ILE A 396 -0.10 14.32 15.80
N THR A 397 -1.17 13.84 15.17
CA THR A 397 -1.63 14.42 13.89
C THR A 397 -2.14 15.85 14.01
N MET A 398 -2.51 16.30 15.23
CA MET A 398 -2.91 17.68 15.53
C MET A 398 -1.73 18.59 15.86
N LEU A 399 -0.55 18.07 16.15
CA LEU A 399 0.62 18.90 16.42
C LEU A 399 0.99 19.76 15.20
N PRO A 400 1.33 21.04 15.39
CA PRO A 400 1.86 21.87 14.31
C PRO A 400 3.08 21.23 13.63
N GLU A 401 3.94 20.58 14.39
CA GLU A 401 5.13 19.87 13.91
C GLU A 401 4.80 18.74 12.92
N PHE A 402 3.66 18.06 13.08
CA PHE A 402 3.19 17.06 12.12
C PHE A 402 2.55 17.69 10.86
N GLN A 403 1.90 18.85 10.99
CA GLN A 403 1.13 19.47 9.90
C GLN A 403 1.95 20.43 9.04
N LEU A 404 3.11 20.86 9.51
CA LEU A 404 3.96 21.85 8.85
C LEU A 404 5.22 21.19 8.26
N LEU A 405 5.66 21.73 7.13
CA LEU A 405 6.95 21.42 6.52
C LEU A 405 7.95 22.50 6.96
N TYR A 406 9.00 22.07 7.61
CA TYR A 406 10.07 22.89 8.14
C TYR A 406 11.30 22.81 7.25
#